data_e83e279827737b0dabdcdbf380c5fa04
#
_entry.id   e83e279827737b0dabdcdbf380c5fa04
#
_cell.length_a   1.000
_cell.length_b   1.000
_cell.length_c   1.000
_cell.angle_alpha   90.00
_cell.angle_beta   90.00
_cell.angle_gamma   90.00
#
_symmetry.space_group_name_H-M   'P 1'
#
loop_
_entity.id
_entity.type
_entity.pdbx_description
1 polymer ?
#
loop_
_entity_poly.entity_id
_entity_poly.type
_entity_poly.pdbx_seq_one_letter_code
_entity_poly.pdbx_strand_id
1 'polypeptide(L)'
;MIARPTRLRFEGIERNIDEQSGQYDIAVRLSFDEKIYKGQCQGYVSESNELELVASAALQAVEEFVQQRFQCRLLEFDRVNALGKDLIVLLINIRFDERDLQIFGSCRANNDLLEASARAALDATNRYVELVLANDGPTIDN
;
A
#
# COMPACT_ATOMS: atom_id res chain seq x y z
N MET A 1 -16.66 -21.98 -13.83
CA MET A 1 -15.85 -20.83 -14.19
C MET A 1 -15.12 -20.31 -12.99
N ILE A 2 -13.87 -20.03 -13.14
CA ILE A 2 -13.07 -19.56 -12.04
C ILE A 2 -13.00 -18.05 -12.06
N ALA A 3 -13.35 -17.43 -10.95
CA ALA A 3 -13.28 -15.99 -10.86
C ALA A 3 -11.84 -15.53 -10.87
N ARG A 4 -11.53 -14.49 -11.60
CA ARG A 4 -10.19 -13.93 -11.59
C ARG A 4 -10.01 -13.06 -10.38
N PRO A 5 -8.81 -13.00 -9.83
CA PRO A 5 -8.54 -12.09 -8.76
C PRO A 5 -8.73 -10.66 -9.25
N THR A 6 -9.37 -9.83 -8.44
CA THR A 6 -9.58 -8.45 -8.79
C THR A 6 -8.83 -7.53 -7.85
N ARG A 7 -8.07 -8.08 -6.93
CA ARG A 7 -7.35 -7.29 -5.95
C ARG A 7 -5.92 -7.75 -5.83
N LEU A 8 -5.08 -6.79 -5.53
CA LEU A 8 -3.71 -7.11 -5.18
C LEU A 8 -3.68 -7.82 -3.84
N ARG A 9 -2.79 -8.76 -3.71
CA ARG A 9 -2.65 -9.54 -2.47
C ARG A 9 -1.34 -9.17 -1.82
N PHE A 10 -1.38 -9.06 -0.50
CA PHE A 10 -0.17 -8.85 0.29
C PHE A 10 0.62 -10.16 0.32
N GLU A 11 1.92 -10.10 0.00
CA GLU A 11 2.76 -11.28 0.00
C GLU A 11 3.82 -11.25 1.09
N GLY A 12 4.35 -10.10 1.41
CA GLY A 12 5.35 -10.06 2.44
C GLY A 12 6.06 -8.72 2.53
N ILE A 13 6.87 -8.59 3.57
CA ILE A 13 7.64 -7.40 3.83
C ILE A 13 9.08 -7.83 4.06
N GLU A 14 10.01 -7.12 3.43
CA GLU A 14 11.42 -7.26 3.70
C GLU A 14 11.86 -6.02 4.43
N ARG A 15 12.56 -6.16 5.52
CA ARG A 15 13.03 -5.02 6.29
C ARG A 15 14.49 -5.22 6.63
N ASN A 16 15.25 -4.18 6.50
CA ASN A 16 16.65 -4.19 6.81
C ASN A 16 16.97 -2.90 7.55
N ILE A 17 17.67 -2.99 8.66
CA ILE A 17 18.04 -1.84 9.45
C ILE A 17 19.55 -1.79 9.51
N ASP A 18 20.11 -0.66 9.07
CA ASP A 18 21.53 -0.45 9.22
C ASP A 18 21.76 0.16 10.60
N GLU A 19 22.35 -0.61 11.49
CA GLU A 19 22.51 -0.16 12.86
C GLU A 19 23.48 1.01 13.00
N GLN A 20 24.39 1.14 12.08
CA GLN A 20 25.35 2.22 12.16
C GLN A 20 24.72 3.55 11.78
N SER A 21 23.97 3.60 10.70
CA SER A 21 23.34 4.83 10.24
C SER A 21 21.96 5.03 10.79
N GLY A 22 21.29 3.97 11.28
CA GLY A 22 19.91 4.04 11.71
C GLY A 22 18.94 4.10 10.54
N GLN A 23 19.36 3.68 9.37
CA GLN A 23 18.50 3.72 8.19
C GLN A 23 17.69 2.43 8.07
N TYR A 24 16.40 2.58 7.86
CA TYR A 24 15.53 1.47 7.51
C TYR A 24 15.44 1.37 6.00
N ASP A 25 15.48 0.15 5.48
CA ASP A 25 15.11 -0.15 4.10
C ASP A 25 13.94 -1.10 4.16
N ILE A 26 12.80 -0.68 3.67
CA ILE A 26 11.57 -1.46 3.74
C ILE A 26 11.12 -1.75 2.31
N ALA A 27 10.78 -3.00 2.03
CA ALA A 27 10.18 -3.38 0.76
C ALA A 27 8.91 -4.17 1.04
N VAL A 28 7.86 -3.86 0.29
CA VAL A 28 6.59 -4.57 0.38
C VAL A 28 6.37 -5.27 -0.94
N ARG A 29 6.03 -6.55 -0.88
CA ARG A 29 5.73 -7.34 -2.07
C ARG A 29 4.24 -7.60 -2.12
N LEU A 30 3.65 -7.31 -3.27
CA LEU A 30 2.26 -7.59 -3.57
C LEU A 30 2.22 -8.54 -4.76
N SER A 31 1.14 -9.26 -4.91
CA SER A 31 1.00 -10.13 -6.08
C SER A 31 -0.34 -9.93 -6.75
N PHE A 32 -0.37 -10.19 -8.02
CA PHE A 32 -1.60 -10.23 -8.81
C PHE A 32 -1.35 -11.21 -9.94
N ASP A 33 -2.19 -12.23 -10.03
CA ASP A 33 -2.12 -13.21 -11.10
C ASP A 33 -0.70 -13.82 -11.19
N GLU A 34 -0.15 -14.19 -10.05
CA GLU A 34 1.15 -14.86 -9.90
C GLU A 34 2.36 -13.98 -10.22
N LYS A 35 2.16 -12.71 -10.48
CA LYS A 35 3.27 -11.79 -10.64
C LYS A 35 3.47 -10.99 -9.38
N ILE A 36 4.71 -10.67 -9.09
CA ILE A 36 5.09 -9.92 -7.89
C ILE A 36 5.41 -8.48 -8.26
N TYR A 37 4.88 -7.56 -7.48
CA TYR A 37 5.14 -6.13 -7.61
C TYR A 37 5.72 -5.65 -6.30
N LYS A 38 6.82 -4.92 -6.37
CA LYS A 38 7.57 -4.56 -5.19
C LYS A 38 7.69 -3.06 -5.07
N GLY A 39 7.45 -2.55 -3.88
CA GLY A 39 7.67 -1.14 -3.56
C GLY A 39 8.71 -1.03 -2.47
N GLN A 40 9.48 0.04 -2.47
CA GLN A 40 10.54 0.24 -1.49
C GLN A 40 10.47 1.63 -0.92
N CYS A 41 10.86 1.76 0.34
CA CYS A 41 10.90 3.05 1.01
C CYS A 41 12.03 3.03 2.03
N GLN A 42 12.71 4.16 2.18
CA GLN A 42 13.80 4.31 3.12
C GLN A 42 13.51 5.44 4.08
N GLY A 43 14.00 5.32 5.29
CA GLY A 43 13.88 6.37 6.27
C GLY A 43 14.82 6.12 7.43
N TYR A 44 14.99 7.12 8.29
CA TYR A 44 15.85 6.99 9.45
C TYR A 44 15.03 6.75 10.70
N VAL A 45 15.54 5.91 11.57
CA VAL A 45 14.86 5.56 12.82
C VAL A 45 14.51 6.82 13.62
N SER A 46 15.37 7.83 13.59
CA SER A 46 15.15 9.04 14.36
C SER A 46 14.09 9.95 13.78
N GLU A 47 13.70 9.76 12.51
CA GLU A 47 12.78 10.65 11.83
C GLU A 47 11.53 9.98 11.31
N SER A 48 11.51 8.68 11.26
CA SER A 48 10.44 7.95 10.59
C SER A 48 9.90 6.86 11.49
N ASN A 49 8.61 6.64 11.35
CA ASN A 49 7.95 5.49 11.98
C ASN A 49 8.02 4.34 10.97
N GLU A 50 8.47 3.17 11.44
CA GLU A 50 8.58 2.02 10.55
C GLU A 50 7.25 1.66 9.90
N LEU A 51 6.16 1.81 10.62
CA LEU A 51 4.84 1.49 10.08
C LEU A 51 4.47 2.43 8.93
N GLU A 52 4.85 3.69 9.03
CA GLU A 52 4.63 4.64 7.94
C GLU A 52 5.44 4.29 6.71
N LEU A 53 6.66 3.82 6.91
CA LEU A 53 7.50 3.39 5.79
C LEU A 53 6.92 2.18 5.10
N VAL A 54 6.34 1.24 5.86
CA VAL A 54 5.69 0.07 5.28
C VAL A 54 4.49 0.52 4.44
N ALA A 55 3.68 1.43 4.96
CA ALA A 55 2.53 1.92 4.21
C ALA A 55 2.98 2.60 2.92
N SER A 56 4.02 3.43 2.98
CA SER A 56 4.54 4.11 1.79
C SER A 56 5.12 3.13 0.78
N ALA A 57 5.81 2.10 1.23
CA ALA A 57 6.34 1.07 0.34
C ALA A 57 5.20 0.30 -0.34
N ALA A 58 4.13 0.02 0.41
CA ALA A 58 2.96 -0.64 -0.17
C ALA A 58 2.33 0.23 -1.25
N LEU A 59 2.23 1.54 -1.02
CA LEU A 59 1.69 2.45 -2.03
C LEU A 59 2.57 2.47 -3.28
N GLN A 60 3.89 2.42 -3.13
CA GLN A 60 4.77 2.35 -4.29
C GLN A 60 4.58 1.05 -5.06
N ALA A 61 4.35 -0.07 -4.37
CA ALA A 61 4.09 -1.33 -5.03
C ALA A 61 2.80 -1.27 -5.84
N VAL A 62 1.78 -0.58 -5.30
CA VAL A 62 0.53 -0.38 -6.04
C VAL A 62 0.77 0.45 -7.29
N GLU A 63 1.59 1.52 -7.18
CA GLU A 63 1.92 2.35 -8.34
C GLU A 63 2.64 1.56 -9.42
N GLU A 64 3.52 0.64 -9.01
CA GLU A 64 4.18 -0.23 -9.98
C GLU A 64 3.18 -1.12 -10.67
N PHE A 65 2.24 -1.66 -9.94
CA PHE A 65 1.23 -2.55 -10.52
C PHE A 65 0.37 -1.81 -11.54
N VAL A 66 -0.06 -0.58 -11.22
CA VAL A 66 -0.93 0.17 -12.13
C VAL A 66 -0.12 0.94 -13.17
N GLN A 67 1.20 0.77 -13.21
CA GLN A 67 2.10 1.38 -14.17
C GLN A 67 1.92 2.91 -14.18
N GLN A 68 1.86 3.48 -13.01
CA GLN A 68 1.75 4.92 -12.81
C GLN A 68 0.46 5.53 -13.37
N ARG A 69 -0.57 4.70 -13.58
CA ARG A 69 -1.86 5.22 -14.03
C ARG A 69 -2.49 6.15 -13.00
N PHE A 70 -2.16 5.97 -11.74
CA PHE A 70 -2.41 6.97 -10.71
C PHE A 70 -1.17 7.03 -9.81
N GLN A 71 -1.08 8.11 -9.07
CA GLN A 71 0.00 8.29 -8.10
C GLN A 71 -0.61 8.46 -6.74
N CYS A 72 0.04 7.95 -5.73
CA CYS A 72 -0.48 8.06 -4.37
C CYS A 72 0.63 8.40 -3.40
N ARG A 73 0.27 9.17 -2.39
CA ARG A 73 1.21 9.62 -1.38
C ARG A 73 0.57 9.55 -0.02
N LEU A 74 1.29 9.05 0.95
CA LEU A 74 0.80 9.01 2.32
C LEU A 74 0.81 10.44 2.88
N LEU A 75 -0.32 10.89 3.38
CA LEU A 75 -0.43 12.19 3.99
C LEU A 75 -0.38 12.09 5.52
N GLU A 76 -1.13 11.18 6.10
CA GLU A 76 -1.19 11.02 7.54
C GLU A 76 -1.34 9.55 7.89
N PHE A 77 -0.83 9.18 9.03
CA PHE A 77 -0.86 7.82 9.50
C PHE A 77 -1.12 7.86 11.00
N ASP A 78 -2.03 7.01 11.47
CA ASP A 78 -2.32 6.97 12.89
C ASP A 78 -2.71 5.55 13.29
N ARG A 79 -2.52 5.26 14.56
CA ARG A 79 -2.97 4.04 15.16
C ARG A 79 -4.00 4.44 16.19
N VAL A 80 -5.25 4.02 16.00
CA VAL A 80 -6.35 4.50 16.84
C VAL A 80 -7.10 3.33 17.43
N ASN A 81 -7.79 3.60 18.53
CA ASN A 81 -8.70 2.64 19.12
C ASN A 81 -10.12 3.14 18.87
N ALA A 82 -10.89 2.37 18.13
CA ALA A 82 -12.27 2.74 17.83
C ALA A 82 -13.13 1.52 18.06
N LEU A 83 -14.22 1.73 18.78
CA LEU A 83 -15.18 0.66 19.10
C LEU A 83 -14.51 -0.54 19.77
N GLY A 84 -13.51 -0.26 20.60
CA GLY A 84 -12.75 -1.30 21.29
C GLY A 84 -11.77 -2.06 20.41
N LYS A 85 -11.53 -1.58 19.21
CA LYS A 85 -10.60 -2.23 18.28
C LYS A 85 -9.41 -1.33 17.99
N ASP A 86 -8.24 -1.95 17.85
CA ASP A 86 -7.01 -1.28 17.52
C ASP A 86 -6.91 -1.25 15.99
N LEU A 87 -6.80 -0.06 15.42
CA LEU A 87 -6.82 0.10 13.96
C LEU A 87 -5.61 0.91 13.51
N ILE A 88 -5.08 0.54 12.36
CA ILE A 88 -4.19 1.41 11.61
C ILE A 88 -5.08 2.18 10.64
N VAL A 89 -4.98 3.50 10.65
CA VAL A 89 -5.76 4.37 9.76
C VAL A 89 -4.79 5.28 9.05
N LEU A 90 -4.97 5.44 7.77
CA LEU A 90 -4.14 6.36 7.02
C LEU A 90 -4.96 7.18 6.05
N LEU A 91 -4.43 8.33 5.71
CA LEU A 91 -5.01 9.22 4.73
C LEU A 91 -3.99 9.36 3.61
N ILE A 92 -4.42 9.11 2.39
CA ILE A 92 -3.54 9.24 1.24
C ILE A 92 -4.11 10.23 0.25
N ASN A 93 -3.25 10.79 -0.56
CA ASN A 93 -3.67 11.56 -1.72
C ASN A 93 -3.49 10.68 -2.95
N ILE A 94 -4.54 10.53 -3.73
CA ILE A 94 -4.46 9.84 -5.01
C ILE A 94 -4.62 10.88 -6.10
N ARG A 95 -3.65 10.91 -7.03
CA ARG A 95 -3.77 11.77 -8.21
C ARG A 95 -4.13 10.89 -9.40
N PHE A 96 -5.34 11.09 -9.90
CA PHE A 96 -5.89 10.26 -10.97
C PHE A 96 -6.61 11.18 -11.92
N ASP A 97 -6.26 11.12 -13.22
CA ASP A 97 -6.87 11.97 -14.25
C ASP A 97 -6.73 13.44 -13.89
N GLU A 98 -5.55 13.82 -13.41
CA GLU A 98 -5.23 15.19 -13.06
C GLU A 98 -6.07 15.75 -11.91
N ARG A 99 -6.71 14.89 -11.16
CA ARG A 99 -7.46 15.27 -9.96
C ARG A 99 -6.78 14.69 -8.73
N ASP A 100 -6.82 15.46 -7.65
CA ASP A 100 -6.30 15.00 -6.37
C ASP A 100 -7.48 14.66 -5.48
N LEU A 101 -7.46 13.46 -4.94
CA LEU A 101 -8.50 12.98 -4.03
C LEU A 101 -7.85 12.48 -2.75
N GLN A 102 -8.48 12.75 -1.63
CA GLN A 102 -7.99 12.25 -0.34
C GLN A 102 -8.87 11.08 0.07
N ILE A 103 -8.23 9.97 0.37
CA ILE A 103 -8.92 8.71 0.64
C ILE A 103 -8.37 8.14 1.94
N PHE A 104 -9.26 7.65 2.80
CA PHE A 104 -8.86 6.92 3.99
C PHE A 104 -8.72 5.44 3.70
N GLY A 105 -7.79 4.80 4.38
CA GLY A 105 -7.67 3.36 4.39
C GLY A 105 -7.46 2.89 5.81
N SER A 106 -7.87 1.68 6.12
CA SER A 106 -7.72 1.17 7.47
C SER A 106 -7.60 -0.34 7.48
N CYS A 107 -7.02 -0.85 8.56
CA CYS A 107 -6.94 -2.27 8.79
C CYS A 107 -6.84 -2.50 10.30
N ARG A 108 -7.48 -3.55 10.79
CA ARG A 108 -7.35 -3.90 12.19
C ARG A 108 -5.89 -4.30 12.49
N ALA A 109 -5.36 -3.74 13.56
CA ALA A 109 -4.02 -4.06 13.99
C ALA A 109 -4.10 -5.29 14.88
N ASN A 110 -4.06 -6.44 14.27
CA ASN A 110 -4.13 -7.69 15.05
C ASN A 110 -2.76 -7.99 15.62
N ASN A 111 -2.13 -9.07 15.18
CA ASN A 111 -0.86 -9.46 15.77
C ASN A 111 0.33 -8.90 15.01
N ASP A 112 0.14 -8.53 13.77
CA ASP A 112 1.23 -8.07 12.93
C ASP A 112 0.95 -6.64 12.48
N LEU A 113 1.61 -5.69 13.12
CA LEU A 113 1.39 -4.27 12.82
C LEU A 113 1.95 -3.89 11.46
N LEU A 114 3.05 -4.53 11.05
CA LEU A 114 3.64 -4.23 9.75
C LEU A 114 2.69 -4.65 8.64
N GLU A 115 2.16 -5.84 8.75
CA GLU A 115 1.19 -6.32 7.76
C GLU A 115 -0.06 -5.44 7.76
N ALA A 116 -0.53 -5.03 8.95
CA ALA A 116 -1.72 -4.18 9.04
C ALA A 116 -1.49 -2.85 8.33
N SER A 117 -0.29 -2.27 8.42
CA SER A 117 0.03 -1.04 7.72
C SER A 117 -0.02 -1.21 6.20
N ALA A 118 0.53 -2.32 5.70
CA ALA A 118 0.47 -2.60 4.27
C ALA A 118 -0.97 -2.82 3.81
N ARG A 119 -1.75 -3.53 4.60
CA ARG A 119 -3.14 -3.80 4.24
C ARG A 119 -4.00 -2.54 4.30
N ALA A 120 -3.71 -1.61 5.21
CA ALA A 120 -4.42 -0.33 5.24
C ALA A 120 -4.14 0.46 3.95
N ALA A 121 -2.91 0.43 3.45
CA ALA A 121 -2.58 1.07 2.18
C ALA A 121 -3.33 0.42 1.02
N LEU A 122 -3.43 -0.92 1.02
CA LEU A 122 -4.20 -1.61 -0.02
C LEU A 122 -5.68 -1.25 0.08
N ASP A 123 -6.21 -1.17 1.29
CA ASP A 123 -7.61 -0.80 1.49
C ASP A 123 -7.89 0.58 0.90
N ALA A 124 -6.98 1.52 1.09
CA ALA A 124 -7.16 2.87 0.56
C ALA A 124 -7.15 2.90 -0.97
N THR A 125 -6.42 2.00 -1.62
CA THR A 125 -6.22 2.07 -3.07
C THR A 125 -7.05 1.07 -3.85
N ASN A 126 -7.66 0.08 -3.21
CA ASN A 126 -8.33 -1.02 -3.91
C ASN A 126 -9.37 -0.54 -4.92
N ARG A 127 -10.15 0.45 -4.57
CA ARG A 127 -11.20 0.93 -5.48
C ARG A 127 -10.58 1.49 -6.76
N TYR A 128 -9.48 2.21 -6.63
CA TYR A 128 -8.84 2.83 -7.79
C TYR A 128 -8.08 1.80 -8.62
N VAL A 129 -7.53 0.78 -7.97
CA VAL A 129 -6.95 -0.34 -8.68
C VAL A 129 -8.02 -1.02 -9.53
N GLU A 130 -9.20 -1.25 -8.95
CA GLU A 130 -10.30 -1.88 -9.69
C GLU A 130 -10.73 -1.02 -10.87
N LEU A 131 -10.75 0.31 -10.71
CA LEU A 131 -11.10 1.19 -11.83
C LEU A 131 -10.07 1.11 -12.96
N VAL A 132 -8.80 1.06 -12.63
CA VAL A 132 -7.77 0.92 -13.64
C VAL A 132 -7.91 -0.41 -14.37
N LEU A 133 -8.14 -1.50 -13.62
CA LEU A 133 -8.30 -2.81 -14.24
C LEU A 133 -9.52 -2.86 -15.13
N ALA A 134 -10.60 -2.22 -14.73
CA ALA A 134 -11.82 -2.22 -15.53
C ALA A 134 -11.63 -1.47 -16.84
N ASN A 135 -10.85 -0.38 -16.82
CA ASN A 135 -10.62 0.40 -18.02
C ASN A 135 -9.59 -0.22 -18.95
N ASP A 136 -8.58 -0.89 -18.38
CA ASP A 136 -7.49 -1.44 -19.16
C ASP A 136 -7.62 -2.91 -19.45
N GLY A 137 -8.60 -3.55 -18.88
CA GLY A 137 -8.65 -4.98 -18.86
C GLY A 137 -8.84 -5.60 -20.21
N PRO A 138 -9.89 -6.33 -20.39
CA PRO A 138 -9.99 -7.14 -21.58
C PRO A 138 -10.02 -6.36 -22.86
N THR A 139 -10.18 -5.09 -22.77
CA THR A 139 -10.26 -4.35 -23.98
C THR A 139 -8.96 -4.27 -24.68
N ILE A 140 -7.94 -4.68 -24.01
CA ILE A 140 -6.75 -4.50 -24.59
C ILE A 140 -6.38 -5.55 -25.46
N ASP A 141 -7.05 -6.51 -25.50
CA ASP A 141 -6.73 -7.49 -26.12
C ASP A 141 -6.98 -7.32 -27.38
N ASN A 142 -7.13 -6.80 -27.91
CA ASN A 142 -7.32 -6.75 -29.11
C ASN A 142 -6.40 -6.69 -29.90
#